data_20c788adb73fec30240948527409ba19
#
_entry.id   20c788adb73fec30240948527409ba19
#
_cell.length_a   1.000
_cell.length_b   1.000
_cell.length_c   1.000
_cell.angle_alpha   90.00
_cell.angle_beta   90.00
_cell.angle_gamma   90.00
#
_symmetry.space_group_name_H-M   'P 1'
#
loop_
_entity.id
_entity.type
_entity.pdbx_description
1 polymer ?
#
loop_
_entity_poly.entity_id
_entity_poly.type
_entity_poly.pdbx_seq_one_letter_code
_entity_poly.pdbx_strand_id
1 'polypeptide(L)'
;MKMKAGVVHAREDLRFEEIEKPVPGEGQVLVKVKYTGICGSDVPRVNGDACHYYPNVLGHEFSGIVEEVGEKTVRMKPGTRVAGLPLVPCMKCEDCQKGDYSLCKNYSFVGSRQFGSFAEYVVVPESNVVPIGDNVSYEMGALFEPATVALHGLFRTPYQGGKNVAILGGGTIGLLLMQWAKIFGARKAVVFDIADNRLELARQLGADAGINTLEKDFMEKAKDLTGGRGYDYVFETAGNTITMKMAFGLAANKANVCFVGTPTKELSFTVDEWENMNRKEFTLTGSWMSYSAPFPGKE
;
A
#
# COMPACT_ATOMS: atom_id res chain seq x y z
N MET A 1 -9.32 -17.04 -27.49
CA MET A 1 -8.92 -18.04 -26.43
C MET A 1 -9.53 -17.56 -25.13
N LYS A 2 -10.07 -18.47 -24.29
CA LYS A 2 -10.69 -18.13 -23.01
C LYS A 2 -9.69 -18.20 -21.87
N MET A 3 -9.95 -17.45 -20.78
CA MET A 3 -9.26 -17.50 -19.51
C MET A 3 -10.24 -17.40 -18.35
N LYS A 4 -9.88 -17.93 -17.18
CA LYS A 4 -10.67 -17.79 -15.96
C LYS A 4 -10.36 -16.46 -15.26
N ALA A 5 -11.41 -15.82 -14.72
CA ALA A 5 -11.30 -14.56 -13.99
C ALA A 5 -12.37 -14.42 -12.92
N GLY A 6 -12.07 -13.64 -11.87
CA GLY A 6 -13.07 -13.13 -10.93
C GLY A 6 -13.59 -11.79 -11.45
N VAL A 7 -14.81 -11.78 -11.92
CA VAL A 7 -15.46 -10.62 -12.57
C VAL A 7 -16.51 -10.02 -11.64
N VAL A 8 -16.38 -8.73 -11.34
CA VAL A 8 -17.37 -7.97 -10.59
C VAL A 8 -18.37 -7.37 -11.57
N HIS A 9 -19.62 -7.84 -11.56
CA HIS A 9 -20.70 -7.41 -12.44
C HIS A 9 -21.55 -6.29 -11.86
N ALA A 10 -21.64 -6.25 -10.55
CA ALA A 10 -22.34 -5.23 -9.78
C ALA A 10 -21.84 -5.29 -8.32
N ARG A 11 -22.32 -4.38 -7.48
CA ARG A 11 -22.11 -4.46 -6.04
C ARG A 11 -22.55 -5.84 -5.51
N GLU A 12 -21.69 -6.49 -4.72
CA GLU A 12 -21.90 -7.83 -4.14
C GLU A 12 -22.09 -8.96 -5.17
N ASP A 13 -21.79 -8.70 -6.45
CA ASP A 13 -21.88 -9.68 -7.53
C ASP A 13 -20.50 -9.94 -8.14
N LEU A 14 -19.70 -10.75 -7.45
CA LEU A 14 -18.41 -11.27 -7.90
C LEU A 14 -18.58 -12.70 -8.40
N ARG A 15 -18.27 -12.95 -9.67
CA ARG A 15 -18.42 -14.25 -10.32
C ARG A 15 -17.07 -14.78 -10.78
N PHE A 16 -16.86 -16.09 -10.61
CA PHE A 16 -15.72 -16.78 -11.22
C PHE A 16 -16.19 -17.40 -12.55
N GLU A 17 -15.70 -16.84 -13.63
CA GLU A 17 -16.19 -17.19 -14.98
C GLU A 17 -15.09 -17.17 -16.04
N GLU A 18 -15.42 -17.62 -17.25
CA GLU A 18 -14.53 -17.55 -18.41
C GLU A 18 -14.79 -16.27 -19.22
N ILE A 19 -13.73 -15.50 -19.43
CA ILE A 19 -13.73 -14.32 -20.29
C ILE A 19 -12.72 -14.48 -21.43
N GLU A 20 -12.73 -13.56 -22.40
CA GLU A 20 -11.73 -13.59 -23.47
C GLU A 20 -10.32 -13.27 -22.90
N LYS A 21 -9.34 -14.13 -23.25
CA LYS A 21 -7.91 -13.88 -22.94
C LYS A 21 -7.48 -12.64 -23.72
N PRO A 22 -6.96 -11.59 -23.05
CA PRO A 22 -6.54 -10.37 -23.73
C PRO A 22 -5.26 -10.61 -24.54
N VAL A 23 -5.07 -9.76 -25.56
CA VAL A 23 -3.88 -9.75 -26.41
C VAL A 23 -3.10 -8.47 -26.13
N PRO A 24 -1.77 -8.52 -25.91
CA PRO A 24 -0.99 -7.33 -25.65
C PRO A 24 -0.90 -6.45 -26.91
N GLY A 25 -1.20 -5.17 -26.78
CA GLY A 25 -1.00 -4.17 -27.82
C GLY A 25 0.45 -3.66 -27.87
N GLU A 26 0.68 -2.62 -28.69
CA GLU A 26 1.99 -1.98 -28.82
C GLU A 26 2.53 -1.50 -27.45
N GLY A 27 3.77 -1.86 -27.12
CA GLY A 27 4.44 -1.51 -25.85
C GLY A 27 3.85 -2.18 -24.61
N GLN A 28 3.00 -3.19 -24.78
CA GLN A 28 2.38 -3.93 -23.67
C GLN A 28 2.93 -5.35 -23.57
N VAL A 29 2.77 -5.93 -22.41
CA VAL A 29 3.08 -7.34 -22.11
C VAL A 29 1.85 -8.04 -21.57
N LEU A 30 1.69 -9.32 -21.93
CA LEU A 30 0.73 -10.22 -21.32
C LEU A 30 1.46 -11.01 -20.22
N VAL A 31 1.02 -10.85 -18.99
CA VAL A 31 1.57 -11.58 -17.84
C VAL A 31 0.64 -12.72 -17.47
N LYS A 32 1.17 -13.94 -17.44
CA LYS A 32 0.51 -15.08 -16.79
C LYS A 32 0.68 -14.94 -15.31
N VAL A 33 -0.41 -14.62 -14.61
CA VAL A 33 -0.43 -14.38 -13.17
C VAL A 33 -0.12 -15.67 -12.42
N LYS A 34 0.78 -15.59 -11.46
CA LYS A 34 1.10 -16.69 -10.54
C LYS A 34 0.54 -16.46 -9.17
N TYR A 35 0.68 -15.25 -8.66
CA TYR A 35 0.10 -14.80 -7.38
C TYR A 35 -0.44 -13.38 -7.52
N THR A 36 -1.51 -13.13 -6.80
CA THR A 36 -2.08 -11.80 -6.67
C THR A 36 -2.57 -11.60 -5.24
N GLY A 37 -2.22 -10.47 -4.64
CA GLY A 37 -2.71 -10.05 -3.33
C GLY A 37 -4.13 -9.48 -3.42
N ILE A 38 -4.83 -9.48 -2.29
CA ILE A 38 -6.12 -8.83 -2.10
C ILE A 38 -5.88 -7.57 -1.26
N CYS A 39 -5.97 -6.42 -1.89
CA CYS A 39 -5.84 -5.13 -1.21
C CYS A 39 -7.10 -4.81 -0.40
N GLY A 40 -6.92 -4.10 0.71
CA GLY A 40 -8.06 -3.56 1.47
C GLY A 40 -8.99 -2.68 0.63
N SER A 41 -8.48 -2.06 -0.45
CA SER A 41 -9.26 -1.26 -1.38
C SER A 41 -10.14 -2.07 -2.34
N ASP A 42 -9.92 -3.37 -2.49
CA ASP A 42 -10.76 -4.24 -3.33
C ASP A 42 -12.09 -4.56 -2.63
N VAL A 43 -12.10 -4.62 -1.29
CA VAL A 43 -13.29 -4.94 -0.51
C VAL A 43 -14.45 -3.97 -0.78
N PRO A 44 -14.29 -2.63 -0.68
CA PRO A 44 -15.36 -1.69 -1.01
C PRO A 44 -15.68 -1.62 -2.50
N ARG A 45 -14.81 -2.12 -3.40
CA ARG A 45 -15.12 -2.26 -4.83
C ARG A 45 -16.03 -3.44 -5.12
N VAL A 46 -15.95 -4.50 -4.34
CA VAL A 46 -16.86 -5.67 -4.44
C VAL A 46 -18.14 -5.43 -3.66
N ASN A 47 -18.02 -5.03 -2.38
CA ASN A 47 -19.15 -5.00 -1.44
C ASN A 47 -19.81 -3.62 -1.31
N GLY A 48 -19.27 -2.58 -1.95
CA GLY A 48 -19.75 -1.20 -1.89
C GLY A 48 -19.83 -0.54 -3.25
N ASP A 49 -19.75 0.78 -3.27
CA ASP A 49 -19.94 1.61 -4.47
C ASP A 49 -18.61 2.19 -5.00
N ALA A 50 -17.46 1.59 -4.61
CA ALA A 50 -16.14 2.09 -4.99
C ALA A 50 -15.61 1.54 -6.33
N CYS A 51 -16.36 0.69 -7.02
CA CYS A 51 -15.99 0.20 -8.35
C CYS A 51 -16.23 1.29 -9.40
N HIS A 52 -15.26 1.55 -10.26
CA HIS A 52 -15.35 2.64 -11.25
C HIS A 52 -16.27 2.31 -12.40
N TYR A 53 -16.39 1.04 -12.78
CA TYR A 53 -17.26 0.57 -13.86
C TYR A 53 -17.51 -0.93 -13.74
N TYR A 54 -18.54 -1.42 -14.40
CA TYR A 54 -18.91 -2.83 -14.47
C TYR A 54 -19.11 -3.26 -15.94
N PRO A 55 -18.78 -4.52 -16.32
CA PRO A 55 -18.05 -5.50 -15.51
C PRO A 55 -16.57 -5.14 -15.36
N ASN A 56 -15.95 -5.51 -14.25
CA ASN A 56 -14.52 -5.24 -13.99
C ASN A 56 -13.82 -6.47 -13.38
N VAL A 57 -12.53 -6.63 -13.69
CA VAL A 57 -11.63 -7.59 -13.05
C VAL A 57 -10.70 -6.80 -12.13
N LEU A 58 -10.78 -7.05 -10.83
CA LEU A 58 -9.95 -6.37 -9.84
C LEU A 58 -8.56 -7.03 -9.70
N GLY A 59 -7.81 -6.65 -8.66
CA GLY A 59 -6.47 -7.17 -8.37
C GLY A 59 -5.37 -6.32 -9.01
N HIS A 60 -4.41 -5.91 -8.18
CA HIS A 60 -3.35 -4.99 -8.60
C HIS A 60 -2.00 -5.27 -7.91
N GLU A 61 -1.95 -6.19 -6.97
CA GLU A 61 -0.75 -6.64 -6.26
C GLU A 61 -0.34 -8.00 -6.84
N PHE A 62 0.43 -8.05 -7.93
CA PHE A 62 0.62 -9.32 -8.64
C PHE A 62 2.06 -9.59 -9.07
N SER A 63 2.33 -10.86 -9.27
CA SER A 63 3.55 -11.37 -9.89
C SER A 63 3.23 -12.50 -10.85
N GLY A 64 4.13 -12.73 -11.81
CA GLY A 64 3.92 -13.76 -12.80
C GLY A 64 5.07 -13.90 -13.78
N ILE A 65 4.74 -14.43 -14.95
CA ILE A 65 5.67 -14.66 -16.06
C ILE A 65 5.13 -13.93 -17.28
N VAL A 66 5.98 -13.19 -17.97
CA VAL A 66 5.64 -12.62 -19.28
C VAL A 66 5.39 -13.79 -20.25
N GLU A 67 4.18 -13.90 -20.74
CA GLU A 67 3.74 -14.95 -21.68
C GLU A 67 3.93 -14.49 -23.14
N GLU A 68 3.47 -13.28 -23.43
CA GLU A 68 3.52 -12.66 -24.75
C GLU A 68 3.93 -11.19 -24.62
N VAL A 69 4.53 -10.65 -25.69
CA VAL A 69 4.90 -9.24 -25.78
C VAL A 69 4.30 -8.63 -27.04
N GLY A 70 3.79 -7.43 -26.93
CA GLY A 70 3.28 -6.66 -28.07
C GLY A 70 4.41 -6.04 -28.90
N GLU A 71 4.07 -5.46 -30.05
CA GLU A 71 5.02 -4.72 -30.88
C GLU A 71 5.69 -3.59 -30.08
N LYS A 72 6.92 -3.22 -30.46
CA LYS A 72 7.75 -2.17 -29.83
C LYS A 72 8.10 -2.41 -28.35
N THR A 73 7.85 -3.59 -27.81
CA THR A 73 8.36 -4.00 -26.50
C THR A 73 9.87 -4.26 -26.60
N VAL A 74 10.68 -3.61 -25.76
CA VAL A 74 12.15 -3.67 -25.86
C VAL A 74 12.83 -4.20 -24.59
N ARG A 75 12.20 -4.08 -23.43
CA ARG A 75 12.78 -4.44 -22.12
C ARG A 75 12.40 -5.82 -21.65
N MET A 76 11.24 -6.32 -22.07
CA MET A 76 10.67 -7.58 -21.61
C MET A 76 10.66 -8.62 -22.75
N LYS A 77 10.76 -9.88 -22.38
CA LYS A 77 10.65 -11.03 -23.31
C LYS A 77 9.83 -12.14 -22.67
N PRO A 78 9.19 -13.01 -23.45
CA PRO A 78 8.52 -14.20 -22.92
C PRO A 78 9.45 -15.02 -22.01
N GLY A 79 8.89 -15.53 -20.92
CA GLY A 79 9.62 -16.25 -19.87
C GLY A 79 10.20 -15.37 -18.75
N THR A 80 10.23 -14.05 -18.90
CA THR A 80 10.70 -13.14 -17.83
C THR A 80 9.77 -13.21 -16.62
N ARG A 81 10.33 -13.48 -15.44
CA ARG A 81 9.62 -13.40 -14.15
C ARG A 81 9.46 -11.95 -13.74
N VAL A 82 8.27 -11.54 -13.36
CA VAL A 82 7.97 -10.13 -13.08
C VAL A 82 7.07 -9.92 -11.87
N ALA A 83 7.23 -8.76 -11.22
CA ALA A 83 6.24 -8.14 -10.35
C ALA A 83 5.53 -7.02 -11.10
N GLY A 84 4.24 -6.83 -10.85
CA GLY A 84 3.42 -5.82 -11.50
C GLY A 84 3.30 -4.54 -10.68
N LEU A 85 3.17 -3.42 -11.39
CA LEU A 85 2.99 -2.08 -10.86
C LEU A 85 1.70 -1.50 -11.45
N PRO A 86 0.67 -1.22 -10.63
CA PRO A 86 -0.66 -0.93 -11.17
C PRO A 86 -0.87 0.48 -11.72
N LEU A 87 -0.10 1.49 -11.27
CA LEU A 87 -0.30 2.86 -11.73
C LEU A 87 0.18 3.05 -13.18
N VAL A 88 -0.70 3.54 -14.04
CA VAL A 88 -0.39 3.93 -15.42
C VAL A 88 -0.58 5.45 -15.54
N PRO A 89 0.45 6.26 -15.29
CA PRO A 89 0.35 7.72 -15.33
C PRO A 89 0.28 8.21 -16.78
N CYS A 90 -0.32 9.38 -17.00
CA CYS A 90 -0.46 9.95 -18.35
C CYS A 90 0.86 10.50 -18.94
N MET A 91 1.89 10.66 -18.16
CA MET A 91 3.22 11.20 -18.49
C MET A 91 3.23 12.63 -19.09
N LYS A 92 2.07 13.32 -19.11
CA LYS A 92 1.89 14.62 -19.81
C LYS A 92 1.49 15.76 -18.88
N CYS A 93 0.78 15.46 -17.75
CA CYS A 93 0.34 16.50 -16.83
C CYS A 93 1.51 17.08 -16.02
N GLU A 94 1.28 18.21 -15.39
CA GLU A 94 2.28 18.93 -14.60
C GLU A 94 2.90 18.04 -13.51
N ASP A 95 2.07 17.26 -12.79
CA ASP A 95 2.54 16.35 -11.75
C ASP A 95 3.47 15.27 -12.32
N CYS A 96 3.10 14.66 -13.48
CA CYS A 96 3.96 13.70 -14.16
C CYS A 96 5.30 14.32 -14.61
N GLN A 97 5.29 15.55 -15.10
CA GLN A 97 6.51 16.25 -15.52
C GLN A 97 7.42 16.60 -14.33
N LYS A 98 6.86 16.78 -13.13
CA LYS A 98 7.59 16.96 -11.87
C LYS A 98 8.10 15.64 -11.28
N GLY A 99 7.62 14.49 -11.78
CA GLY A 99 7.95 13.17 -11.27
C GLY A 99 7.06 12.69 -10.12
N ASP A 100 5.96 13.38 -9.85
CA ASP A 100 4.96 13.03 -8.83
C ASP A 100 3.84 12.20 -9.46
N TYR A 101 4.18 10.99 -9.94
CA TYR A 101 3.28 10.17 -10.75
C TYR A 101 2.02 9.73 -10.01
N SER A 102 2.10 9.50 -8.70
CA SER A 102 0.93 9.19 -7.85
C SER A 102 -0.13 10.29 -7.82
N LEU A 103 0.25 11.54 -8.15
CA LEU A 103 -0.64 12.70 -8.21
C LEU A 103 -1.18 12.97 -9.62
N CYS A 104 -0.90 12.11 -10.59
CA CYS A 104 -1.39 12.24 -11.97
C CYS A 104 -2.91 12.32 -12.00
N LYS A 105 -3.46 13.39 -12.58
CA LYS A 105 -4.92 13.61 -12.68
C LYS A 105 -5.62 12.70 -13.70
N ASN A 106 -4.86 12.16 -14.67
CA ASN A 106 -5.37 11.38 -15.79
C ASN A 106 -4.76 9.97 -15.82
N TYR A 107 -4.54 9.36 -14.66
CA TYR A 107 -3.98 8.02 -14.58
C TYR A 107 -5.01 6.93 -14.91
N SER A 108 -4.54 5.82 -15.45
CA SER A 108 -5.21 4.52 -15.36
C SER A 108 -4.58 3.69 -14.23
N PHE A 109 -5.28 2.64 -13.80
CA PHE A 109 -4.84 1.81 -12.70
C PHE A 109 -5.32 0.37 -12.93
N VAL A 110 -4.37 -0.57 -13.02
CA VAL A 110 -4.63 -1.99 -13.19
C VAL A 110 -5.48 -2.51 -12.02
N GLY A 111 -6.55 -3.26 -12.32
CA GLY A 111 -7.47 -3.77 -11.30
C GLY A 111 -8.46 -2.76 -10.72
N SER A 112 -8.58 -1.58 -11.34
CA SER A 112 -9.51 -0.55 -10.89
C SER A 112 -10.09 0.24 -12.06
N ARG A 113 -9.24 0.85 -12.91
CA ARG A 113 -9.62 1.63 -14.11
C ARG A 113 -9.37 0.88 -15.41
N GLN A 114 -8.83 -0.31 -15.32
CA GLN A 114 -8.67 -1.32 -16.36
C GLN A 114 -8.65 -2.70 -15.69
N PHE A 115 -8.84 -3.77 -16.45
CA PHE A 115 -8.84 -5.13 -15.92
C PHE A 115 -7.52 -5.45 -15.22
N GLY A 116 -7.63 -6.14 -14.09
CA GLY A 116 -6.53 -6.49 -13.20
C GLY A 116 -6.21 -7.96 -13.15
N SER A 117 -5.55 -8.34 -12.06
CA SER A 117 -4.88 -9.61 -11.89
C SER A 117 -5.71 -10.70 -11.19
N PHE A 118 -6.99 -10.46 -10.85
CA PHE A 118 -7.88 -11.54 -10.42
C PHE A 118 -8.32 -12.40 -11.61
N ALA A 119 -7.35 -12.76 -12.45
CA ALA A 119 -7.49 -13.55 -13.67
C ALA A 119 -6.22 -14.36 -13.94
N GLU A 120 -6.29 -15.35 -14.85
CA GLU A 120 -5.10 -16.12 -15.24
C GLU A 120 -4.07 -15.26 -15.98
N TYR A 121 -4.51 -14.21 -16.66
CA TYR A 121 -3.64 -13.30 -17.42
C TYR A 121 -4.08 -11.84 -17.25
N VAL A 122 -3.09 -10.95 -17.26
CA VAL A 122 -3.30 -9.49 -17.26
C VAL A 122 -2.40 -8.83 -18.30
N VAL A 123 -2.94 -7.83 -19.02
CA VAL A 123 -2.15 -6.99 -19.95
C VAL A 123 -1.81 -5.67 -19.25
N VAL A 124 -0.53 -5.31 -19.32
CA VAL A 124 -0.03 -4.05 -18.76
C VAL A 124 1.01 -3.43 -19.68
N PRO A 125 1.24 -2.10 -19.63
CA PRO A 125 2.40 -1.51 -20.30
C PRO A 125 3.71 -2.16 -19.84
N GLU A 126 4.69 -2.29 -20.71
CA GLU A 126 6.02 -2.83 -20.39
C GLU A 126 6.68 -2.08 -19.22
N SER A 127 6.42 -0.78 -19.08
CA SER A 127 6.91 0.05 -17.98
C SER A 127 6.33 -0.33 -16.62
N ASN A 128 5.23 -1.05 -16.61
CA ASN A 128 4.45 -1.42 -15.41
C ASN A 128 4.78 -2.84 -14.92
N VAL A 129 5.89 -3.40 -15.35
CA VAL A 129 6.45 -4.64 -14.78
C VAL A 129 7.93 -4.47 -14.50
N VAL A 130 8.38 -5.07 -13.39
CA VAL A 130 9.80 -5.16 -13.01
C VAL A 130 10.24 -6.62 -13.00
N PRO A 131 11.37 -6.95 -13.62
CA PRO A 131 11.94 -8.29 -13.50
C PRO A 131 12.27 -8.62 -12.04
N ILE A 132 11.95 -9.84 -11.62
CA ILE A 132 12.33 -10.38 -10.30
C ILE A 132 13.34 -11.51 -10.48
N GLY A 133 14.36 -11.54 -9.60
CA GLY A 133 15.39 -12.58 -9.62
C GLY A 133 14.87 -13.96 -9.17
N ASP A 134 15.65 -14.99 -9.43
CA ASP A 134 15.26 -16.37 -9.08
C ASP A 134 15.15 -16.63 -7.59
N ASN A 135 15.83 -15.81 -6.78
CA ASN A 135 15.76 -15.85 -5.32
C ASN A 135 14.48 -15.19 -4.75
N VAL A 136 13.65 -14.54 -5.57
CA VAL A 136 12.37 -13.96 -5.17
C VAL A 136 11.24 -14.90 -5.57
N SER A 137 10.46 -15.39 -4.64
CA SER A 137 9.27 -16.20 -4.97
C SER A 137 8.18 -15.32 -5.60
N TYR A 138 7.19 -15.94 -6.27
CA TYR A 138 6.08 -15.17 -6.83
C TYR A 138 5.20 -14.56 -5.73
N GLU A 139 5.07 -15.23 -4.58
CA GLU A 139 4.39 -14.67 -3.40
C GLU A 139 5.07 -13.39 -2.93
N MET A 140 6.41 -13.39 -2.82
CA MET A 140 7.18 -12.18 -2.51
C MET A 140 7.03 -11.12 -3.60
N GLY A 141 7.02 -11.52 -4.87
CA GLY A 141 6.82 -10.61 -6.00
C GLY A 141 5.45 -9.91 -5.97
N ALA A 142 4.40 -10.59 -5.51
CA ALA A 142 3.08 -9.99 -5.34
C ALA A 142 3.03 -8.96 -4.20
N LEU A 143 3.95 -9.05 -3.23
CA LEU A 143 4.07 -8.08 -2.14
C LEU A 143 4.88 -6.83 -2.51
N PHE A 144 5.46 -6.73 -3.70
CA PHE A 144 6.26 -5.55 -4.10
C PHE A 144 5.43 -4.28 -4.09
N GLU A 145 4.22 -4.32 -4.63
CA GLU A 145 3.35 -3.15 -4.65
C GLU A 145 3.04 -2.64 -3.24
N PRO A 146 2.46 -3.44 -2.32
CA PRO A 146 2.18 -2.94 -0.97
C PRO A 146 3.46 -2.60 -0.19
N ALA A 147 4.59 -3.25 -0.47
CA ALA A 147 5.87 -2.91 0.16
C ALA A 147 6.36 -1.52 -0.24
N THR A 148 6.19 -1.14 -1.52
CA THR A 148 6.54 0.21 -1.99
C THR A 148 5.61 1.27 -1.45
N VAL A 149 4.31 0.98 -1.28
CA VAL A 149 3.35 1.89 -0.62
C VAL A 149 3.78 2.17 0.83
N ALA A 150 4.17 1.13 1.57
CA ALA A 150 4.66 1.27 2.93
C ALA A 150 5.97 2.08 2.99
N LEU A 151 6.92 1.81 2.09
CA LEU A 151 8.19 2.54 2.00
C LEU A 151 7.98 4.01 1.62
N HIS A 152 7.08 4.28 0.68
CA HIS A 152 6.70 5.64 0.31
C HIS A 152 6.14 6.41 1.52
N GLY A 153 5.26 5.77 2.31
CA GLY A 153 4.76 6.35 3.56
C GLY A 153 5.89 6.73 4.52
N LEU A 154 6.90 5.88 4.66
CA LEU A 154 8.09 6.17 5.46
C LEU A 154 8.83 7.41 4.94
N PHE A 155 9.07 7.48 3.62
CA PHE A 155 9.81 8.57 2.97
C PHE A 155 9.01 9.87 2.80
N ARG A 156 7.70 9.86 3.06
CA ARG A 156 6.91 11.09 3.18
C ARG A 156 7.27 11.89 4.43
N THR A 157 8.02 11.29 5.34
CA THR A 157 8.61 11.96 6.51
C THR A 157 10.13 12.10 6.33
N PRO A 158 10.81 13.04 7.01
CA PRO A 158 12.26 13.12 7.03
C PRO A 158 12.84 12.01 7.95
N TYR A 159 12.55 10.75 7.60
CA TYR A 159 12.85 9.61 8.45
C TYR A 159 14.35 9.47 8.74
N GLN A 160 14.65 9.27 10.02
CA GLN A 160 16.03 9.03 10.52
C GLN A 160 16.03 7.85 11.49
N GLY A 161 17.02 7.01 11.40
CA GLY A 161 17.26 5.92 12.35
C GLY A 161 17.48 6.42 13.79
N GLY A 162 17.47 5.49 14.74
CA GLY A 162 17.67 5.79 16.17
C GLY A 162 16.45 6.39 16.88
N LYS A 163 15.28 6.40 16.24
CA LYS A 163 14.04 7.02 16.70
C LYS A 163 12.97 5.98 17.08
N ASN A 164 12.02 6.39 17.91
CA ASN A 164 10.86 5.57 18.27
C ASN A 164 9.75 5.75 17.23
N VAL A 165 9.20 4.64 16.77
CA VAL A 165 8.18 4.60 15.71
C VAL A 165 6.93 3.90 16.22
N ALA A 166 5.78 4.53 16.06
CA ALA A 166 4.46 3.94 16.27
C ALA A 166 3.80 3.65 14.92
N ILE A 167 3.25 2.46 14.78
CA ILE A 167 2.49 2.03 13.60
C ILE A 167 1.08 1.66 14.06
N LEU A 168 0.10 2.43 13.63
CA LEU A 168 -1.32 2.23 13.93
C LEU A 168 -1.97 1.39 12.83
N GLY A 169 -2.30 0.15 13.15
CA GLY A 169 -2.77 -0.89 12.25
C GLY A 169 -1.71 -1.94 11.95
N GLY A 170 -1.97 -3.19 12.37
CA GLY A 170 -1.15 -4.38 12.10
C GLY A 170 -1.58 -5.12 10.82
N GLY A 171 -2.15 -4.42 9.83
CA GLY A 171 -2.44 -4.96 8.50
C GLY A 171 -1.21 -5.04 7.62
N THR A 172 -1.39 -5.44 6.35
CA THR A 172 -0.29 -5.61 5.39
C THR A 172 0.63 -4.39 5.31
N ILE A 173 0.06 -3.20 5.12
CA ILE A 173 0.84 -1.95 5.01
C ILE A 173 1.56 -1.64 6.32
N GLY A 174 0.89 -1.77 7.47
CA GLY A 174 1.51 -1.49 8.77
C GLY A 174 2.67 -2.44 9.09
N LEU A 175 2.52 -3.74 8.81
CA LEU A 175 3.57 -4.73 9.02
C LEU A 175 4.77 -4.53 8.09
N LEU A 176 4.52 -4.17 6.83
CA LEU A 176 5.59 -3.83 5.87
C LEU A 176 6.30 -2.53 6.27
N LEU A 177 5.57 -1.50 6.68
CA LEU A 177 6.13 -0.24 7.16
C LEU A 177 6.97 -0.45 8.44
N MET A 178 6.50 -1.28 9.35
CA MET A 178 7.26 -1.67 10.55
C MET A 178 8.60 -2.29 10.19
N GLN A 179 8.62 -3.23 9.24
CA GLN A 179 9.85 -3.87 8.78
C GLN A 179 10.78 -2.86 8.10
N TRP A 180 10.27 -1.97 7.25
CA TRP A 180 11.06 -0.88 6.66
C TRP A 180 11.64 0.03 7.75
N ALA A 181 10.84 0.44 8.73
CA ALA A 181 11.34 1.24 9.84
C ALA A 181 12.50 0.56 10.59
N LYS A 182 12.42 -0.76 10.82
CA LYS A 182 13.50 -1.55 11.41
C LYS A 182 14.73 -1.63 10.51
N ILE A 183 14.57 -1.87 9.21
CA ILE A 183 15.67 -1.88 8.23
C ILE A 183 16.40 -0.54 8.20
N PHE A 184 15.67 0.58 8.26
CA PHE A 184 16.23 1.93 8.34
C PHE A 184 16.62 2.36 9.77
N GLY A 185 16.76 1.41 10.70
CA GLY A 185 17.37 1.62 12.00
C GLY A 185 16.47 2.24 13.07
N ALA A 186 15.16 1.97 13.06
CA ALA A 186 14.28 2.37 14.17
C ALA A 186 14.86 1.90 15.51
N ARG A 187 14.90 2.78 16.51
CA ARG A 187 15.28 2.42 17.89
C ARG A 187 14.27 1.46 18.49
N LYS A 188 12.99 1.78 18.34
CA LYS A 188 11.85 0.93 18.65
C LYS A 188 10.79 1.09 17.57
N ALA A 189 10.21 0.00 17.12
CA ALA A 189 9.04 -0.03 16.25
C ALA A 189 7.92 -0.77 17.00
N VAL A 190 6.84 -0.06 17.32
CA VAL A 190 5.71 -0.55 18.10
C VAL A 190 4.47 -0.55 17.24
N VAL A 191 3.79 -1.71 17.15
CA VAL A 191 2.56 -1.87 16.38
C VAL A 191 1.35 -1.84 17.32
N PHE A 192 0.35 -1.08 16.93
CA PHE A 192 -0.93 -0.94 17.63
C PHE A 192 -2.05 -1.53 16.77
N ASP A 193 -2.80 -2.46 17.31
CA ASP A 193 -3.97 -3.07 16.64
C ASP A 193 -4.98 -3.53 17.69
N ILE A 194 -6.17 -3.89 17.27
CA ILE A 194 -7.21 -4.51 18.11
C ILE A 194 -7.16 -6.04 18.08
N ALA A 195 -6.42 -6.64 17.14
CA ALA A 195 -6.39 -8.07 16.87
C ALA A 195 -5.07 -8.68 17.36
N ASP A 196 -5.14 -9.55 18.38
CA ASP A 196 -3.96 -10.17 19.01
C ASP A 196 -3.13 -11.00 18.02
N ASN A 197 -3.76 -11.69 17.07
CA ASN A 197 -3.05 -12.45 16.04
C ASN A 197 -2.20 -11.58 15.13
N ARG A 198 -2.61 -10.35 14.83
CA ARG A 198 -1.81 -9.37 14.08
C ARG A 198 -0.65 -8.84 14.89
N LEU A 199 -0.87 -8.60 16.17
CA LEU A 199 0.18 -8.17 17.11
C LEU A 199 1.23 -9.25 17.31
N GLU A 200 0.81 -10.50 17.37
CA GLU A 200 1.73 -11.64 17.45
C GLU A 200 2.57 -11.76 16.16
N LEU A 201 1.93 -11.67 14.99
CA LEU A 201 2.66 -11.64 13.71
C LEU A 201 3.64 -10.45 13.64
N ALA A 202 3.24 -9.27 14.14
CA ALA A 202 4.13 -8.12 14.20
C ALA A 202 5.41 -8.41 15.01
N ARG A 203 5.28 -9.08 16.18
CA ARG A 203 6.43 -9.49 17.00
C ARG A 203 7.31 -10.50 16.26
N GLN A 204 6.73 -11.49 15.62
CA GLN A 204 7.44 -12.49 14.81
C GLN A 204 8.23 -11.85 13.65
N LEU A 205 7.69 -10.78 13.07
CA LEU A 205 8.32 -10.00 12.00
C LEU A 205 9.31 -8.93 12.51
N GLY A 206 9.54 -8.83 13.83
CA GLY A 206 10.58 -7.99 14.41
C GLY A 206 10.11 -6.69 15.05
N ALA A 207 8.81 -6.50 15.30
CA ALA A 207 8.34 -5.39 16.13
C ALA A 207 8.88 -5.53 17.57
N ASP A 208 9.29 -4.42 18.16
CA ASP A 208 9.79 -4.39 19.55
C ASP A 208 8.64 -4.58 20.57
N ALA A 209 7.41 -4.22 20.19
CA ALA A 209 6.20 -4.52 20.95
C ALA A 209 4.96 -4.45 20.04
N GLY A 210 3.93 -5.19 20.44
CA GLY A 210 2.58 -5.07 19.92
C GLY A 210 1.63 -4.70 21.06
N ILE A 211 0.83 -3.66 20.90
CA ILE A 211 -0.08 -3.15 21.92
C ILE A 211 -1.52 -3.28 21.41
N ASN A 212 -2.37 -4.01 22.17
CA ASN A 212 -3.78 -4.09 21.88
C ASN A 212 -4.48 -2.83 22.38
N THR A 213 -5.07 -2.06 21.45
CA THR A 213 -5.70 -0.77 21.76
C THR A 213 -7.08 -0.89 22.42
N LEU A 214 -7.61 -2.11 22.59
CA LEU A 214 -8.81 -2.37 23.40
C LEU A 214 -8.50 -2.47 24.90
N GLU A 215 -7.23 -2.64 25.27
CA GLU A 215 -6.82 -2.67 26.68
C GLU A 215 -6.91 -1.27 27.29
N LYS A 216 -7.43 -1.17 28.51
CA LYS A 216 -7.67 0.13 29.18
C LYS A 216 -6.39 0.92 29.43
N ASP A 217 -5.28 0.24 29.64
CA ASP A 217 -3.97 0.79 29.97
C ASP A 217 -3.03 0.94 28.75
N PHE A 218 -3.56 0.76 27.52
CA PHE A 218 -2.73 0.77 26.31
C PHE A 218 -1.89 2.06 26.14
N MET A 219 -2.44 3.22 26.51
CA MET A 219 -1.73 4.51 26.43
C MET A 219 -0.61 4.62 27.46
N GLU A 220 -0.78 4.03 28.65
CA GLU A 220 0.27 3.95 29.67
C GLU A 220 1.40 3.05 29.19
N LYS A 221 1.09 1.84 28.74
CA LYS A 221 2.06 0.93 28.11
C LYS A 221 2.82 1.58 26.96
N ALA A 222 2.12 2.33 26.09
CA ALA A 222 2.74 3.05 24.98
C ALA A 222 3.74 4.12 25.46
N LYS A 223 3.40 4.87 26.52
CA LYS A 223 4.28 5.88 27.12
C LYS A 223 5.51 5.26 27.79
N ASP A 224 5.33 4.17 28.51
CA ASP A 224 6.42 3.48 29.22
C ASP A 224 7.50 3.00 28.24
N LEU A 225 7.11 2.50 27.07
CA LEU A 225 8.06 2.08 26.03
C LEU A 225 8.96 3.21 25.53
N THR A 226 8.55 4.46 25.70
CA THR A 226 9.29 5.66 25.26
C THR A 226 9.83 6.51 26.40
N GLY A 227 9.68 6.05 27.66
CA GLY A 227 10.02 6.82 28.86
C GLY A 227 9.21 8.11 28.97
N GLY A 228 7.93 8.07 28.60
CA GLY A 228 6.99 9.18 28.66
C GLY A 228 7.07 10.21 27.54
N ARG A 229 8.07 10.11 26.63
CA ARG A 229 8.29 11.13 25.58
C ARG A 229 7.35 11.03 24.38
N GLY A 230 6.77 9.85 24.13
CA GLY A 230 6.02 9.55 22.92
C GLY A 230 6.91 9.12 21.75
N TYR A 231 6.32 9.04 20.56
CA TYR A 231 6.96 8.50 19.35
C TYR A 231 7.39 9.64 18.42
N ASP A 232 8.61 9.54 17.90
CA ASP A 232 9.19 10.53 16.98
C ASP A 232 8.53 10.45 15.59
N TYR A 233 8.09 9.24 15.20
CA TYR A 233 7.33 8.98 13.98
C TYR A 233 6.08 8.17 14.33
N VAL A 234 4.94 8.61 13.81
CA VAL A 234 3.66 7.92 13.95
C VAL A 234 3.05 7.72 12.58
N PHE A 235 2.87 6.47 12.18
CA PHE A 235 2.27 6.11 10.90
C PHE A 235 0.89 5.51 11.13
N GLU A 236 -0.12 6.13 10.54
CA GLU A 236 -1.49 5.65 10.58
C GLU A 236 -1.77 4.89 9.29
N THR A 237 -2.03 3.58 9.39
CA THR A 237 -2.21 2.66 8.26
C THR A 237 -3.54 1.91 8.27
N ALA A 238 -4.37 2.13 9.29
CA ALA A 238 -5.66 1.45 9.45
C ALA A 238 -6.80 2.16 8.72
N GLY A 239 -6.65 3.46 8.42
CA GLY A 239 -7.71 4.26 7.81
C GLY A 239 -8.95 4.43 8.70
N ASN A 240 -8.77 4.39 10.02
CA ASN A 240 -9.86 4.48 10.97
C ASN A 240 -9.81 5.80 11.75
N THR A 241 -10.98 6.42 11.94
CA THR A 241 -11.07 7.71 12.64
C THR A 241 -10.55 7.66 14.08
N ILE A 242 -10.62 6.50 14.74
CA ILE A 242 -10.10 6.32 16.11
C ILE A 242 -8.57 6.33 16.09
N THR A 243 -7.96 5.58 15.20
CA THR A 243 -6.49 5.50 15.09
C THR A 243 -5.89 6.82 14.60
N MET A 244 -6.59 7.55 13.72
CA MET A 244 -6.18 8.89 13.29
C MET A 244 -6.10 9.89 14.45
N LYS A 245 -7.07 9.87 15.37
CA LYS A 245 -7.03 10.68 16.61
C LYS A 245 -5.95 10.18 17.56
N MET A 246 -5.84 8.88 17.72
CA MET A 246 -4.82 8.25 18.57
C MET A 246 -3.40 8.66 18.17
N ALA A 247 -3.15 8.85 16.87
CA ALA A 247 -1.85 9.28 16.34
C ALA A 247 -1.38 10.59 16.99
N PHE A 248 -2.28 11.54 17.22
CA PHE A 248 -1.96 12.83 17.85
C PHE A 248 -1.56 12.66 19.32
N GLY A 249 -2.22 11.73 20.04
CA GLY A 249 -1.90 11.40 21.41
C GLY A 249 -0.53 10.75 21.59
N LEU A 250 -0.16 9.85 20.67
CA LEU A 250 1.10 9.10 20.69
C LEU A 250 2.31 9.94 20.24
N ALA A 251 2.11 10.97 19.44
CA ALA A 251 3.18 11.81 18.91
C ALA A 251 3.99 12.50 20.02
N ALA A 252 5.31 12.45 19.93
CA ALA A 252 6.23 13.22 20.74
C ALA A 252 6.24 14.71 20.32
N ASN A 253 6.94 15.56 21.08
CA ASN A 253 7.23 16.92 20.62
C ASN A 253 8.10 16.86 19.35
N LYS A 254 7.77 17.70 18.35
CA LYS A 254 8.44 17.75 17.05
C LYS A 254 8.38 16.43 16.25
N ALA A 255 7.40 15.57 16.55
CA ALA A 255 7.20 14.31 15.82
C ALA A 255 6.77 14.54 14.37
N ASN A 256 6.80 13.47 13.59
CA ASN A 256 6.20 13.40 12.26
C ASN A 256 5.05 12.39 12.29
N VAL A 257 3.85 12.84 11.98
CA VAL A 257 2.66 12.00 11.87
C VAL A 257 2.31 11.87 10.40
N CYS A 258 2.27 10.65 9.87
CA CYS A 258 1.95 10.37 8.47
C CYS A 258 0.69 9.52 8.36
N PHE A 259 -0.30 10.01 7.63
CA PHE A 259 -1.50 9.26 7.28
C PHE A 259 -1.30 8.53 5.95
N VAL A 260 -1.24 7.21 6.02
CA VAL A 260 -1.21 6.29 4.87
C VAL A 260 -2.60 5.69 4.65
N GLY A 261 -3.32 5.42 5.74
CA GLY A 261 -4.70 4.97 5.70
C GLY A 261 -5.68 6.07 5.28
N THR A 262 -6.72 5.70 4.53
CA THR A 262 -7.78 6.62 4.10
C THR A 262 -9.03 6.39 4.93
N PRO A 263 -9.59 7.42 5.61
CA PRO A 263 -10.80 7.26 6.40
C PRO A 263 -12.01 7.02 5.49
N THR A 264 -12.89 6.12 5.94
CA THR A 264 -14.16 5.83 5.26
C THR A 264 -15.37 6.50 5.92
N LYS A 265 -15.13 7.25 6.99
CA LYS A 265 -16.14 7.99 7.76
C LYS A 265 -15.64 9.40 8.04
N GLU A 266 -16.57 10.28 8.40
CA GLU A 266 -16.26 11.65 8.80
C GLU A 266 -15.24 11.66 9.95
N LEU A 267 -14.20 12.48 9.80
CA LEU A 267 -13.15 12.67 10.79
C LEU A 267 -13.33 14.02 11.46
N SER A 268 -13.57 14.02 12.76
CA SER A 268 -13.69 15.22 13.58
C SER A 268 -12.73 15.18 14.76
N PHE A 269 -12.18 16.30 15.15
CA PHE A 269 -11.33 16.48 16.34
C PHE A 269 -11.98 17.43 17.32
N THR A 270 -11.84 17.16 18.61
CA THR A 270 -12.10 18.17 19.64
C THR A 270 -11.01 19.24 19.61
N VAL A 271 -11.25 20.36 20.27
CA VAL A 271 -10.23 21.43 20.40
C VAL A 271 -8.97 20.88 21.07
N ASP A 272 -9.11 20.11 22.14
CA ASP A 272 -7.97 19.54 22.87
C ASP A 272 -7.19 18.53 22.04
N GLU A 273 -7.87 17.67 21.26
CA GLU A 273 -7.20 16.73 20.34
C GLU A 273 -6.40 17.48 19.28
N TRP A 274 -6.97 18.57 18.71
CA TRP A 274 -6.31 19.38 17.69
C TRP A 274 -5.15 20.20 18.26
N GLU A 275 -5.31 20.79 19.47
CA GLU A 275 -4.24 21.53 20.14
C GLU A 275 -2.98 20.71 20.41
N ASN A 276 -3.08 19.37 20.46
CA ASN A 276 -1.89 18.51 20.55
C ASN A 276 -0.89 18.81 19.42
N MET A 277 -1.38 19.08 18.21
CA MET A 277 -0.50 19.43 17.09
C MET A 277 0.24 20.75 17.37
N ASN A 278 -0.50 21.79 17.81
CA ASN A 278 0.09 23.09 18.09
C ASN A 278 1.07 23.04 19.28
N ARG A 279 0.67 22.38 20.38
CA ARG A 279 1.46 22.32 21.60
C ARG A 279 2.71 21.46 21.47
N LYS A 280 2.68 20.43 20.63
CA LYS A 280 3.81 19.54 20.34
C LYS A 280 4.59 19.96 19.10
N GLU A 281 4.06 20.90 18.32
CA GLU A 281 4.64 21.37 17.04
C GLU A 281 5.04 20.19 16.11
N PHE A 282 4.24 19.12 16.06
CA PHE A 282 4.50 18.01 15.17
C PHE A 282 4.04 18.31 13.74
N THR A 283 4.72 17.70 12.78
CA THR A 283 4.37 17.80 11.35
C THR A 283 3.34 16.73 10.98
N LEU A 284 2.30 17.15 10.25
CA LEU A 284 1.29 16.25 9.69
C LEU A 284 1.50 16.09 8.20
N THR A 285 1.55 14.84 7.72
CA THR A 285 1.83 14.51 6.32
C THR A 285 0.84 13.46 5.82
N GLY A 286 0.44 13.55 4.54
CA GLY A 286 -0.30 12.51 3.84
C GLY A 286 0.62 11.68 2.94
N SER A 287 0.24 10.43 2.69
CA SER A 287 0.89 9.53 1.74
C SER A 287 -0.15 8.94 0.80
N TRP A 288 0.18 8.85 -0.48
CA TRP A 288 -0.71 8.30 -1.50
C TRP A 288 0.07 7.49 -2.53
N MET A 289 -0.26 6.18 -2.64
CA MET A 289 0.46 5.24 -3.53
C MET A 289 1.98 5.22 -3.25
N SER A 290 2.83 5.08 -4.28
CA SER A 290 4.29 4.97 -4.11
C SER A 290 5.12 5.56 -5.26
N TYR A 291 4.53 6.17 -6.25
CA TYR A 291 5.18 6.43 -7.54
C TYR A 291 5.81 7.82 -7.61
N SER A 292 7.11 7.88 -7.38
CA SER A 292 7.94 9.08 -7.57
C SER A 292 9.03 8.86 -8.64
N ALA A 293 9.63 9.93 -9.14
CA ALA A 293 10.66 9.84 -10.18
C ALA A 293 11.92 9.11 -9.70
N PRO A 294 12.58 8.31 -10.60
CA PRO A 294 12.15 7.97 -11.96
C PRO A 294 11.02 6.94 -11.96
N PHE A 295 10.14 6.99 -12.96
CA PHE A 295 9.09 5.96 -13.08
C PHE A 295 9.71 4.58 -13.38
N PRO A 296 9.25 3.48 -12.75
CA PRO A 296 8.01 3.34 -11.98
C PRO A 296 8.05 3.86 -10.54
N GLY A 297 9.16 4.26 -10.00
CA GLY A 297 9.34 4.77 -8.66
C GLY A 297 10.73 4.40 -8.13
N LYS A 298 11.25 5.22 -7.24
CA LYS A 298 12.54 4.95 -6.56
C LYS A 298 12.38 3.98 -5.38
N GLU A 299 11.16 3.83 -4.91
CA GLU A 299 10.79 2.88 -3.87
C GLU A 299 10.93 1.44 -4.39
#